data_18abb2f82ed7f4a0aa36319471bbd6c4
#
_entry.id   18abb2f82ed7f4a0aa36319471bbd6c4
#
_cell.length_a   1.000
_cell.length_b   1.000
_cell.length_c   1.000
_cell.angle_alpha   90.00
_cell.angle_beta   90.00
_cell.angle_gamma   90.00
#
_symmetry.space_group_name_H-M   'P 1'
#
loop_
_entity.id
_entity.type
_entity.pdbx_description
1 polymer ?
#
loop_
_entity_poly.entity_id
_entity_poly.type
_entity_poly.pdbx_seq_one_letter_code
_entity_poly.pdbx_strand_id
1 'polypeptide(L)'
;MEKQQKSFKEKVLEVIFIGAQKYKQFFLDYEYQISSAGFSENKFYVISATKSNFLHLTGVNTNLTATQFFDKALNKTLSVDDFDFCKKGQTEKDVKGCVRSKMKILPDIEKILSDTTLVEEKFVKNKVSCTFAASENSFTLGFISVPKCRPKTLLKGNKLKNPCKIDSIKRRKKGGGRVRGI
;
A
#
# COMPACT_ATOMS: atom_id res chain seq x y z
N MET A 1 -34.59 -14.73 -9.16
CA MET A 1 -33.26 -15.29 -8.91
C MET A 1 -32.66 -14.54 -7.71
N GLU A 2 -32.62 -15.18 -6.54
CA GLU A 2 -31.95 -14.60 -5.38
C GLU A 2 -30.45 -14.46 -5.65
N LYS A 3 -29.93 -13.24 -5.59
CA LYS A 3 -28.50 -13.01 -5.62
C LYS A 3 -27.90 -13.60 -4.37
N GLN A 4 -27.24 -14.75 -4.47
CA GLN A 4 -26.50 -15.36 -3.38
C GLN A 4 -25.54 -14.34 -2.76
N GLN A 5 -25.74 -14.02 -1.50
CA GLN A 5 -24.96 -12.99 -0.81
C GLN A 5 -23.53 -13.49 -0.60
N LYS A 6 -22.55 -12.86 -1.28
CA LYS A 6 -21.13 -13.20 -1.15
C LYS A 6 -20.66 -13.11 0.30
N SER A 7 -19.91 -14.11 0.72
CA SER A 7 -19.23 -14.13 2.01
C SER A 7 -18.23 -12.96 2.16
N PHE A 8 -17.84 -12.64 3.40
CA PHE A 8 -16.81 -11.62 3.62
C PHE A 8 -15.49 -11.96 2.92
N LYS A 9 -15.11 -13.24 2.90
CA LYS A 9 -13.88 -13.73 2.29
C LYS A 9 -13.87 -13.57 0.76
N GLU A 10 -15.00 -13.84 0.10
CA GLU A 10 -15.17 -13.61 -1.34
C GLU A 10 -15.09 -12.10 -1.70
N LYS A 11 -15.72 -11.24 -0.88
CA LYS A 11 -15.61 -9.78 -1.05
C LYS A 11 -14.16 -9.29 -0.91
N VAL A 12 -13.42 -9.83 0.05
CA VAL A 12 -11.98 -9.51 0.24
C VAL A 12 -11.18 -9.97 -0.97
N LEU A 13 -11.43 -11.17 -1.50
CA LEU A 13 -10.74 -11.72 -2.67
C LEU A 13 -10.91 -10.81 -3.90
N GLU A 14 -12.13 -10.36 -4.17
CA GLU A 14 -12.40 -9.43 -5.30
C GLU A 14 -11.62 -8.14 -5.19
N VAL A 15 -11.57 -7.56 -3.99
CA VAL A 15 -10.83 -6.32 -3.75
C VAL A 15 -9.31 -6.55 -3.86
N ILE A 16 -8.81 -7.71 -3.43
CA ILE A 16 -7.40 -8.08 -3.62
C ILE A 16 -7.05 -8.13 -5.11
N PHE A 17 -7.90 -8.67 -5.98
CA PHE A 17 -7.67 -8.67 -7.43
C PHE A 17 -7.59 -7.25 -8.02
N ILE A 18 -8.51 -6.38 -7.64
CA ILE A 18 -8.50 -4.97 -8.06
C ILE A 18 -7.22 -4.29 -7.55
N GLY A 19 -6.92 -4.46 -6.27
CA GLY A 19 -5.74 -3.88 -5.63
C GLY A 19 -4.42 -4.34 -6.25
N ALA A 20 -4.31 -5.62 -6.65
CA ALA A 20 -3.12 -6.15 -7.30
C ALA A 20 -2.87 -5.51 -8.67
N GLN A 21 -3.92 -5.30 -9.46
CA GLN A 21 -3.85 -4.60 -10.75
C GLN A 21 -3.39 -3.14 -10.55
N LYS A 22 -4.02 -2.41 -9.61
CA LYS A 22 -3.66 -1.02 -9.28
C LYS A 22 -2.23 -0.92 -8.76
N TYR A 23 -1.85 -1.81 -7.86
CA TYR A 23 -0.49 -1.87 -7.30
C TYR A 23 0.56 -2.11 -8.39
N LYS A 24 0.30 -3.02 -9.34
CA LYS A 24 1.19 -3.24 -10.48
C LYS A 24 1.34 -1.98 -11.30
N GLN A 25 0.23 -1.43 -11.79
CA GLN A 25 0.20 -0.27 -12.68
C GLN A 25 0.86 0.97 -12.07
N PHE A 26 0.74 1.15 -10.76
CA PHE A 26 1.21 2.34 -10.08
C PHE A 26 2.60 2.13 -9.43
N PHE A 27 2.80 1.07 -8.65
CA PHE A 27 4.03 0.89 -7.89
C PHE A 27 5.06 -0.05 -8.53
N LEU A 28 4.65 -1.09 -9.28
CA LEU A 28 5.61 -2.00 -9.87
C LEU A 28 6.15 -1.50 -11.22
N ASP A 29 5.31 -0.86 -12.02
CA ASP A 29 5.71 -0.38 -13.34
C ASP A 29 6.51 0.93 -13.25
N TYR A 30 6.44 1.65 -12.11
CA TYR A 30 7.08 2.95 -11.94
C TYR A 30 7.88 3.07 -10.64
N GLU A 31 8.86 3.98 -10.67
CA GLU A 31 9.52 4.56 -9.51
C GLU A 31 9.10 6.02 -9.37
N TYR A 32 9.06 6.51 -8.14
CA TYR A 32 8.72 7.89 -7.82
C TYR A 32 9.83 8.51 -6.99
N GLN A 33 10.30 9.70 -7.40
CA GLN A 33 11.12 10.54 -6.55
C GLN A 33 10.24 11.67 -6.04
N ILE A 34 10.15 11.80 -4.73
CA ILE A 34 9.39 12.84 -4.05
C ILE A 34 10.33 13.75 -3.29
N SER A 35 10.09 15.05 -3.33
CA SER A 35 10.81 16.05 -2.54
C SER A 35 9.85 16.98 -1.81
N SER A 36 10.31 17.51 -0.69
CA SER A 36 9.59 18.49 0.13
C SER A 36 10.60 19.39 0.83
N ALA A 37 10.36 20.69 0.87
CA ALA A 37 11.13 21.63 1.68
C ALA A 37 11.01 21.32 3.19
N GLY A 38 9.96 20.60 3.59
CA GLY A 38 9.76 20.15 4.97
C GLY A 38 10.57 18.89 5.35
N PHE A 39 11.28 18.25 4.42
CA PHE A 39 12.16 17.13 4.76
C PHE A 39 13.43 17.63 5.45
N SER A 40 13.79 16.99 6.55
CA SER A 40 14.98 17.31 7.36
C SER A 40 16.09 16.26 7.23
N GLU A 41 15.74 15.01 6.92
CA GLU A 41 16.70 13.89 6.87
C GLU A 41 17.29 13.71 5.47
N ASN A 42 16.48 13.89 4.43
CA ASN A 42 16.90 13.68 3.05
C ASN A 42 16.29 14.78 2.13
N LYS A 43 17.03 15.15 1.08
CA LYS A 43 16.51 16.09 0.07
C LYS A 43 15.33 15.51 -0.72
N PHE A 44 15.29 14.20 -0.88
CA PHE A 44 14.24 13.47 -1.58
C PHE A 44 14.21 12.00 -1.16
N TYR A 45 13.09 11.34 -1.42
CA TYR A 45 12.95 9.89 -1.28
C TYR A 45 12.61 9.26 -2.62
N VAL A 46 13.14 8.06 -2.87
CA VAL A 46 12.80 7.25 -4.06
C VAL A 46 11.95 6.07 -3.64
N ILE A 47 10.72 6.01 -4.13
CA ILE A 47 9.80 4.88 -3.93
C ILE A 47 10.01 3.89 -5.07
N SER A 48 10.36 2.66 -4.73
CA SER A 48 10.53 1.54 -5.67
C SER A 48 10.02 0.24 -5.04
N ALA A 49 8.75 -0.03 -5.23
CA ALA A 49 8.09 -1.20 -4.66
C ALA A 49 8.46 -2.51 -5.36
N THR A 50 8.25 -3.63 -4.66
CA THR A 50 8.38 -5.00 -5.17
C THR A 50 7.06 -5.76 -4.97
N LYS A 51 6.90 -6.89 -5.65
CA LYS A 51 5.72 -7.77 -5.50
C LYS A 51 5.46 -8.18 -4.04
N SER A 52 6.52 -8.46 -3.30
CA SER A 52 6.43 -8.92 -1.91
C SER A 52 5.85 -7.89 -0.93
N ASN A 53 5.87 -6.60 -1.28
CA ASN A 53 5.31 -5.58 -0.40
C ASN A 53 3.76 -5.56 -0.41
N PHE A 54 3.13 -6.09 -1.46
CA PHE A 54 1.68 -6.06 -1.63
C PHE A 54 0.91 -6.78 -0.52
N LEU A 55 1.36 -7.96 -0.10
CA LEU A 55 0.71 -8.75 0.94
C LEU A 55 0.47 -7.95 2.24
N HIS A 56 1.46 -7.17 2.66
CA HIS A 56 1.34 -6.33 3.87
C HIS A 56 0.23 -5.27 3.78
N LEU A 57 -0.09 -4.84 2.57
CA LEU A 57 -1.13 -3.84 2.33
C LEU A 57 -2.54 -4.44 2.40
N THR A 58 -2.70 -5.74 2.21
CA THR A 58 -3.99 -6.44 2.31
C THR A 58 -4.42 -6.70 3.75
N GLY A 59 -3.47 -7.00 4.61
CA GLY A 59 -3.71 -7.34 6.01
C GLY A 59 -4.15 -8.78 6.27
N VAL A 60 -4.35 -9.62 5.23
CA VAL A 60 -4.64 -11.05 5.38
C VAL A 60 -3.41 -11.83 5.82
N ASN A 61 -3.61 -13.07 6.26
CA ASN A 61 -2.57 -14.06 6.47
C ASN A 61 -2.64 -15.13 5.36
N THR A 62 -1.51 -15.75 5.03
CA THR A 62 -1.42 -16.78 3.99
C THR A 62 -0.19 -17.67 4.22
N ASN A 63 -0.25 -18.91 3.76
CA ASN A 63 0.88 -19.84 3.70
C ASN A 63 1.73 -19.68 2.42
N LEU A 64 1.26 -18.88 1.45
CA LEU A 64 2.02 -18.57 0.26
C LEU A 64 3.16 -17.61 0.58
N THR A 65 4.24 -17.64 -0.20
CA THR A 65 5.18 -16.52 -0.18
C THR A 65 4.50 -15.24 -0.65
N ALA A 66 4.97 -14.08 -0.19
CA ALA A 66 4.38 -12.80 -0.56
C ALA A 66 4.39 -12.56 -2.08
N THR A 67 5.41 -13.06 -2.79
CA THR A 67 5.49 -13.00 -4.26
C THR A 67 4.46 -13.90 -4.91
N GLN A 68 4.33 -15.17 -4.47
CA GLN A 68 3.31 -16.09 -4.98
C GLN A 68 1.90 -15.55 -4.76
N PHE A 69 1.63 -14.99 -3.57
CA PHE A 69 0.35 -14.37 -3.26
C PHE A 69 0.02 -13.25 -4.26
N PHE A 70 0.99 -12.35 -4.50
CA PHE A 70 0.80 -11.27 -5.47
C PHE A 70 0.57 -11.79 -6.88
N ASP A 71 1.37 -12.74 -7.35
CA ASP A 71 1.26 -13.29 -8.72
C ASP A 71 -0.09 -13.99 -8.92
N LYS A 72 -0.55 -14.78 -7.93
CA LYS A 72 -1.88 -15.39 -7.97
C LYS A 72 -2.99 -14.34 -7.96
N ALA A 73 -2.85 -13.28 -7.16
CA ALA A 73 -3.82 -12.17 -7.12
C ALA A 73 -3.88 -11.43 -8.47
N LEU A 74 -2.73 -11.12 -9.05
CA LEU A 74 -2.63 -10.42 -10.33
C LEU A 74 -3.26 -11.23 -11.48
N ASN A 75 -3.01 -12.53 -11.50
CA ASN A 75 -3.51 -13.45 -12.52
C ASN A 75 -4.93 -13.98 -12.23
N LYS A 76 -5.57 -13.53 -11.12
CA LYS A 76 -6.90 -13.96 -10.67
C LYS A 76 -7.00 -15.46 -10.41
N THR A 77 -5.90 -16.10 -10.02
CA THR A 77 -5.82 -17.52 -9.64
C THR A 77 -5.75 -17.74 -8.13
N LEU A 78 -5.73 -16.66 -7.33
CA LEU A 78 -5.88 -16.72 -5.89
C LEU A 78 -7.29 -17.18 -5.53
N SER A 79 -7.41 -18.13 -4.59
CA SER A 79 -8.69 -18.63 -4.10
C SER A 79 -8.97 -18.17 -2.67
N VAL A 80 -10.19 -18.37 -2.18
CA VAL A 80 -10.55 -18.10 -0.78
C VAL A 80 -9.77 -19.01 0.18
N ASP A 81 -9.28 -20.17 -0.25
CA ASP A 81 -8.53 -21.10 0.58
C ASP A 81 -7.03 -20.72 0.70
N ASP A 82 -6.54 -19.83 -0.16
CA ASP A 82 -5.14 -19.38 -0.16
C ASP A 82 -4.82 -18.39 0.97
N PHE A 83 -5.81 -17.87 1.70
CA PHE A 83 -5.60 -16.91 2.79
C PHE A 83 -6.62 -17.04 3.90
N ASP A 84 -6.30 -16.50 5.05
CA ASP A 84 -7.15 -16.48 6.24
C ASP A 84 -7.02 -15.15 7.03
N PHE A 85 -7.67 -15.10 8.19
CA PHE A 85 -7.65 -13.95 9.10
C PHE A 85 -7.00 -14.30 10.45
N CYS A 86 -6.13 -15.31 10.47
CA CYS A 86 -5.44 -15.78 11.67
C CYS A 86 -4.07 -15.10 11.78
N LYS A 87 -3.84 -14.31 12.83
CA LYS A 87 -2.54 -13.73 13.14
C LYS A 87 -2.17 -13.94 14.60
N LYS A 88 -0.91 -14.32 14.85
CA LYS A 88 -0.41 -14.54 16.20
C LYS A 88 -0.65 -13.30 17.08
N GLY A 89 -1.26 -13.53 18.24
CA GLY A 89 -1.53 -12.48 19.22
C GLY A 89 -2.70 -11.52 18.88
N GLN A 90 -3.52 -11.87 17.89
CA GLN A 90 -4.71 -11.09 17.52
C GLN A 90 -5.93 -11.99 17.42
N THR A 91 -7.11 -11.45 17.74
CA THR A 91 -8.37 -12.17 17.50
C THR A 91 -8.72 -12.10 16.01
N GLU A 92 -9.44 -13.12 15.52
CA GLU A 92 -9.96 -13.11 14.14
C GLU A 92 -10.82 -11.88 13.85
N LYS A 93 -11.59 -11.42 14.83
CA LYS A 93 -12.41 -10.20 14.76
C LYS A 93 -11.56 -8.96 14.49
N ASP A 94 -10.43 -8.82 15.20
CA ASP A 94 -9.51 -7.69 15.04
C ASP A 94 -8.83 -7.70 13.67
N VAL A 95 -8.37 -8.88 13.23
CA VAL A 95 -7.77 -9.05 11.90
C VAL A 95 -8.78 -8.73 10.80
N LYS A 96 -10.02 -9.25 10.88
CA LYS A 96 -11.11 -8.92 9.95
C LYS A 96 -11.44 -7.42 9.95
N GLY A 97 -11.40 -6.76 11.11
CA GLY A 97 -11.57 -5.31 11.23
C GLY A 97 -10.47 -4.52 10.49
N CYS A 98 -9.22 -4.93 10.68
CA CYS A 98 -8.07 -4.36 9.97
C CYS A 98 -8.18 -4.58 8.45
N VAL A 99 -8.45 -5.81 8.01
CA VAL A 99 -8.65 -6.16 6.59
C VAL A 99 -9.78 -5.34 5.99
N ARG A 100 -10.95 -5.25 6.65
CA ARG A 100 -12.08 -4.44 6.18
C ARG A 100 -11.70 -2.98 5.94
N SER A 101 -10.89 -2.39 6.83
CA SER A 101 -10.41 -1.02 6.69
C SER A 101 -9.48 -0.87 5.48
N LYS A 102 -8.57 -1.81 5.26
CA LYS A 102 -7.64 -1.82 4.12
C LYS A 102 -8.34 -2.07 2.78
N MET A 103 -9.34 -2.95 2.76
CA MET A 103 -10.09 -3.26 1.54
C MET A 103 -10.91 -2.06 1.01
N LYS A 104 -11.25 -1.10 1.87
CA LYS A 104 -11.89 0.16 1.44
C LYS A 104 -10.94 1.11 0.73
N ILE A 105 -9.65 0.94 0.92
CA ILE A 105 -8.61 1.87 0.46
C ILE A 105 -7.83 1.28 -0.72
N LEU A 106 -7.56 -0.02 -0.68
CA LEU A 106 -6.67 -0.69 -1.62
C LEU A 106 -6.99 -0.45 -3.11
N PRO A 107 -8.27 -0.35 -3.53
CA PRO A 107 -8.62 -0.01 -4.91
C PRO A 107 -8.22 1.41 -5.34
N ASP A 108 -8.01 2.32 -4.38
CA ASP A 108 -7.68 3.73 -4.59
C ASP A 108 -6.20 4.06 -4.25
N ILE A 109 -5.36 3.04 -4.12
CA ILE A 109 -3.97 3.21 -3.63
C ILE A 109 -3.12 4.15 -4.50
N GLU A 110 -3.47 4.31 -5.77
CA GLU A 110 -2.78 5.22 -6.70
C GLU A 110 -2.96 6.70 -6.35
N LYS A 111 -3.98 7.05 -5.58
CA LYS A 111 -4.26 8.44 -5.17
C LYS A 111 -3.24 8.97 -4.16
N ILE A 112 -2.38 8.11 -3.60
CA ILE A 112 -1.43 8.48 -2.53
C ILE A 112 -0.35 9.47 -2.98
N LEU A 113 -0.07 9.60 -4.26
CA LEU A 113 0.91 10.57 -4.79
C LEU A 113 0.20 11.53 -5.75
N SER A 114 -0.36 12.59 -5.20
CA SER A 114 -1.04 13.69 -5.89
C SER A 114 -0.54 15.03 -5.34
N ASP A 115 -0.90 16.14 -5.96
CA ASP A 115 -0.52 17.50 -5.54
C ASP A 115 -1.04 17.87 -4.14
N THR A 116 -2.08 17.17 -3.65
CA THR A 116 -2.66 17.39 -2.33
C THR A 116 -2.09 16.48 -1.26
N THR A 117 -1.18 15.57 -1.62
CA THR A 117 -0.59 14.62 -0.68
C THR A 117 0.31 15.32 0.33
N LEU A 118 0.12 14.98 1.59
CA LEU A 118 0.98 15.38 2.68
C LEU A 118 1.96 14.27 3.04
N VAL A 119 3.13 14.62 3.53
CA VAL A 119 4.19 13.68 3.92
C VAL A 119 4.75 14.02 5.30
N GLU A 120 5.26 13.00 5.99
CA GLU A 120 5.93 13.12 7.29
C GLU A 120 7.06 12.12 7.38
N GLU A 121 8.27 12.60 7.74
CA GLU A 121 9.43 11.74 8.02
C GLU A 121 9.32 11.10 9.40
N LYS A 122 10.06 10.00 9.62
CA LYS A 122 10.12 9.28 10.91
C LYS A 122 8.73 8.91 11.46
N PHE A 123 7.83 8.55 10.56
CA PHE A 123 6.46 8.23 10.93
C PHE A 123 6.37 6.99 11.83
N VAL A 124 5.66 7.13 12.96
CA VAL A 124 5.41 6.03 13.89
C VAL A 124 3.93 5.97 14.24
N LYS A 125 3.31 4.81 14.04
CA LYS A 125 1.92 4.55 14.44
C LYS A 125 1.74 3.07 14.83
N ASN A 126 1.07 2.82 15.96
CA ASN A 126 0.75 1.46 16.42
C ASN A 126 1.97 0.52 16.43
N LYS A 127 3.11 0.96 16.99
CA LYS A 127 4.40 0.24 17.01
C LYS A 127 5.02 -0.02 15.62
N VAL A 128 4.46 0.53 14.55
CA VAL A 128 5.05 0.46 13.21
C VAL A 128 5.83 1.74 12.95
N SER A 129 7.14 1.60 12.73
CA SER A 129 8.03 2.67 12.29
C SER A 129 8.18 2.65 10.78
N CYS A 130 8.15 3.82 10.17
CA CYS A 130 8.40 4.04 8.75
C CYS A 130 9.41 5.15 8.55
N THR A 131 10.21 5.08 7.49
CA THR A 131 11.17 6.13 7.12
C THR A 131 10.42 7.43 6.83
N PHE A 132 9.33 7.33 6.08
CA PHE A 132 8.35 8.39 5.93
C PHE A 132 6.96 7.80 5.66
N ALA A 133 5.94 8.62 5.76
CA ALA A 133 4.60 8.29 5.34
C ALA A 133 4.02 9.38 4.46
N ALA A 134 3.19 8.98 3.52
CA ALA A 134 2.37 9.89 2.71
C ALA A 134 0.90 9.71 3.10
N SER A 135 0.15 10.79 3.12
CA SER A 135 -1.27 10.76 3.40
C SER A 135 -2.05 11.57 2.38
N GLU A 136 -3.05 10.95 1.86
CA GLU A 136 -4.19 11.57 1.22
C GLU A 136 -5.33 11.58 2.27
N ASN A 137 -6.32 12.47 2.14
CA ASN A 137 -7.34 12.68 3.18
C ASN A 137 -8.00 11.40 3.72
N SER A 138 -8.16 10.39 2.86
CA SER A 138 -8.86 9.14 3.17
C SER A 138 -7.96 8.05 3.75
N PHE A 139 -6.63 8.13 3.56
CA PHE A 139 -5.70 7.11 4.03
C PHE A 139 -4.25 7.58 4.15
N THR A 140 -3.45 6.79 4.84
CA THR A 140 -2.00 6.99 5.01
C THR A 140 -1.27 5.73 4.57
N LEU A 141 -0.23 5.88 3.76
CA LEU A 141 0.69 4.83 3.34
C LEU A 141 2.08 5.10 3.91
N GLY A 142 2.56 4.18 4.74
CA GLY A 142 3.91 4.24 5.31
C GLY A 142 4.93 3.50 4.46
N PHE A 143 6.13 4.06 4.35
CA PHE A 143 7.23 3.54 3.57
C PHE A 143 8.46 3.27 4.44
N ILE A 144 9.19 2.20 4.12
CA ILE A 144 10.48 1.87 4.74
C ILE A 144 11.58 1.89 3.67
N SER A 145 12.75 2.46 4.01
CA SER A 145 13.90 2.52 3.12
C SER A 145 14.79 1.28 3.26
N VAL A 146 14.93 0.48 2.18
CA VAL A 146 15.81 -0.70 2.13
C VAL A 146 16.09 -1.09 0.66
N PRO A 147 17.12 -0.68 0.02
CA PRO A 147 17.81 0.61 -0.01
C PRO A 147 16.96 1.74 -0.60
N LYS A 148 15.86 1.43 -1.29
CA LYS A 148 14.82 2.36 -1.78
C LYS A 148 13.56 2.20 -0.94
N CYS A 149 12.75 3.25 -0.86
CA CYS A 149 11.54 3.26 -0.07
C CYS A 149 10.49 2.31 -0.65
N ARG A 150 9.93 1.45 0.19
CA ARG A 150 8.93 0.45 -0.17
C ARG A 150 7.68 0.58 0.68
N PRO A 151 6.48 0.39 0.13
CA PRO A 151 5.25 0.36 0.92
C PRO A 151 5.33 -0.70 2.02
N LYS A 152 5.00 -0.29 3.25
CA LYS A 152 5.04 -1.15 4.45
C LYS A 152 3.70 -1.30 5.12
N THR A 153 2.95 -0.21 5.25
CA THR A 153 1.67 -0.23 5.96
C THR A 153 0.65 0.71 5.35
N LEU A 154 -0.60 0.28 5.33
CA LEU A 154 -1.75 1.02 4.82
C LEU A 154 -2.74 1.25 5.97
N LEU A 155 -3.08 2.50 6.25
CA LEU A 155 -3.91 2.92 7.38
C LEU A 155 -5.06 3.80 6.88
N LYS A 156 -6.25 3.61 7.47
CA LYS A 156 -7.43 4.44 7.17
C LYS A 156 -7.27 5.85 7.76
N GLY A 157 -7.60 6.85 6.98
CA GLY A 157 -7.58 8.27 7.32
C GLY A 157 -6.17 8.86 7.37
N ASN A 158 -6.10 10.18 7.50
CA ASN A 158 -4.84 10.86 7.73
C ASN A 158 -4.32 10.54 9.14
N LYS A 159 -3.11 10.01 9.25
CA LYS A 159 -2.44 9.61 10.50
C LYS A 159 -1.17 10.41 10.78
N LEU A 160 -0.84 11.37 9.92
CA LEU A 160 0.32 12.24 10.10
C LEU A 160 0.08 13.20 11.28
N LYS A 161 1.15 13.53 12.00
CA LYS A 161 1.14 14.45 13.14
C LYS A 161 1.71 15.81 12.76
N ASN A 162 2.83 15.80 12.06
CA ASN A 162 3.57 17.01 11.63
C ASN A 162 3.77 16.96 10.10
N PRO A 163 2.67 17.05 9.33
CA PRO A 163 2.75 16.90 7.88
C PRO A 163 3.36 18.13 7.21
N CYS A 164 4.11 17.89 6.14
CA CYS A 164 4.51 18.90 5.17
C CYS A 164 3.97 18.57 3.77
N LYS A 165 3.96 19.58 2.89
CA LYS A 165 3.51 19.41 1.51
C LYS A 165 4.62 18.77 0.67
N ILE A 166 4.25 18.03 -0.35
CA ILE A 166 5.16 17.62 -1.41
C ILE A 166 5.38 18.81 -2.35
N ASP A 167 6.65 19.12 -2.68
CA ASP A 167 7.00 20.18 -3.63
C ASP A 167 7.13 19.63 -5.05
N SER A 168 7.61 18.39 -5.20
CA SER A 168 7.67 17.75 -6.50
C SER A 168 7.53 16.22 -6.43
N ILE A 169 6.90 15.66 -7.46
CA ILE A 169 6.82 14.23 -7.72
C ILE A 169 7.36 13.98 -9.13
N LYS A 170 8.42 13.18 -9.24
CA LYS A 170 8.97 12.75 -10.54
C LYS A 170 8.72 11.27 -10.70
N ARG A 171 8.03 10.87 -11.78
CA ARG A 171 7.73 9.48 -12.11
C ARG A 171 8.64 8.98 -13.22
N ARG A 172 9.21 7.80 -13.04
CA ARG A 172 10.03 7.11 -14.03
C ARG A 172 9.53 5.68 -14.21
N LYS A 173 9.32 5.25 -15.47
CA LYS A 173 8.98 3.85 -15.76
C LYS A 173 10.20 2.96 -15.46
N LYS A 174 9.99 1.86 -14.75
CA LYS A 174 11.05 0.88 -14.49
C LYS A 174 11.47 0.20 -15.81
N GLY A 175 12.76 0.16 -16.08
CA GLY A 175 13.30 -0.35 -17.37
C GLY A 175 13.24 0.64 -18.55
N GLY A 176 12.83 1.90 -18.35
CA GLY A 176 12.77 2.94 -19.38
C GLY A 176 13.48 4.23 -18.98
N GLY A 177 14.17 4.87 -19.93
CA GLY A 177 15.19 5.89 -19.69
C GLY A 177 14.75 7.36 -19.57
N ARG A 178 13.51 7.75 -19.24
CA ARG A 178 13.17 9.19 -19.04
C ARG A 178 12.30 9.43 -17.81
N VAL A 179 12.70 10.44 -17.03
CA VAL A 179 11.92 11.02 -15.92
C VAL A 179 10.92 12.03 -16.51
N ARG A 180 9.63 11.87 -16.16
CA ARG A 180 8.61 12.90 -16.44
C ARG A 180 8.16 13.53 -15.12
N GLY A 181 8.08 14.86 -15.09
CA GLY A 181 7.40 15.60 -14.02
C GLY A 181 5.88 15.32 -14.04
N ILE A 182 5.25 15.26 -12.90
CA ILE A 182 3.79 15.21 -12.70
C ILE A 182 3.40 16.54 -12.09
#